data_53b0ed3c03e52757097c040c0db28369
#
_entry.id   53b0ed3c03e52757097c040c0db28369
#
_cell.length_a   1.000
_cell.length_b   1.000
_cell.length_c   1.000
_cell.angle_alpha   90.00
_cell.angle_beta   90.00
_cell.angle_gamma   90.00
#
_symmetry.space_group_name_H-M   'P 1'
#
loop_
_entity.id
_entity.type
_entity.pdbx_description
1 polymer ?
#
loop_
_entity_poly.entity_id
_entity_poly.type
_entity_poly.pdbx_seq_one_letter_code
_entity_poly.pdbx_strand_id
1 'polypeptide(L)'
;LFAYKQLRDTVSDCEDRYDEIERRIRFPQKASLAEEKQSMEFINLMERYLVELEDRLMNFRDVEYNGFVKTESEIIELFYFKFQDFPLLSRMDAVADYFIDEVETLRNRDLADDEKDLIREKFMKLYVTGDLYVIYSQFLKENGYKGLPRVSYEKRKLKYEDVYPVLYLKYRLQSQQGRSNIKHLVVDEMQDYSRLQYEILQRIFSCKMTILGDRAQTMDDKQQDVLKFLPKIFGRDIHKIIMNKSYRNTIEIASYANQLAGIEDMELFERHGAPVEEKIFADMSHAAEEIAETLKLGEEEYETAAVVLRTEKEA
;
A
#
# COMPACT_ATOMS: atom_id res chain seq x y z
N LEU A 1 -5.30 4.00 6.39
CA LEU A 1 -4.66 5.01 7.27
C LEU A 1 -3.13 5.01 7.17
N PHE A 2 -2.49 3.82 7.16
CA PHE A 2 -1.02 3.72 7.06
C PHE A 2 -0.48 4.28 5.73
N ALA A 3 -0.99 3.80 4.60
CA ALA A 3 -0.55 4.22 3.27
C ALA A 3 -0.74 5.74 3.07
N TYR A 4 -1.88 6.29 3.48
CA TYR A 4 -2.13 7.72 3.41
C TYR A 4 -1.09 8.54 4.19
N LYS A 5 -0.76 8.12 5.43
CA LYS A 5 0.28 8.81 6.22
C LYS A 5 1.65 8.83 5.53
N GLN A 6 1.96 7.78 4.76
CA GLN A 6 3.23 7.69 4.03
C GLN A 6 3.24 8.51 2.73
N LEU A 7 2.07 8.87 2.18
CA LEU A 7 1.93 9.59 0.91
C LEU A 7 1.53 11.06 1.07
N ARG A 8 1.52 11.60 2.29
CA ARG A 8 1.14 13.01 2.57
C ARG A 8 1.97 14.06 1.84
N ASP A 9 3.20 13.75 1.47
CA ASP A 9 4.07 14.61 0.67
C ASP A 9 3.79 14.53 -0.83
N THR A 10 3.02 13.57 -1.26
CA THR A 10 2.73 13.26 -2.66
C THR A 10 1.31 13.65 -3.05
N VAL A 11 0.33 13.38 -2.16
CA VAL A 11 -1.10 13.60 -2.42
C VAL A 11 -1.83 14.13 -1.19
N SER A 12 -2.91 14.85 -1.42
CA SER A 12 -3.76 15.43 -0.35
C SER A 12 -4.72 14.41 0.26
N ASP A 13 -5.12 13.38 -0.51
CA ASP A 13 -6.09 12.36 -0.07
C ASP A 13 -5.92 11.04 -0.83
N CYS A 14 -6.40 9.95 -0.22
CA CYS A 14 -6.43 8.60 -0.79
C CYS A 14 -7.76 7.93 -0.48
N GLU A 15 -8.34 7.24 -1.47
CA GLU A 15 -9.46 6.31 -1.23
C GLU A 15 -8.99 5.13 -0.36
N ASP A 16 -9.85 4.65 0.51
CA ASP A 16 -9.62 3.44 1.28
C ASP A 16 -10.23 2.19 0.59
N ARG A 17 -10.12 1.04 1.25
CA ARG A 17 -10.65 -0.23 0.70
C ARG A 17 -12.16 -0.24 0.62
N TYR A 18 -12.85 0.40 1.57
CA TYR A 18 -14.31 0.46 1.59
C TYR A 18 -14.85 1.34 0.46
N ASP A 19 -14.23 2.48 0.19
CA ASP A 19 -14.55 3.33 -0.97
C ASP A 19 -14.46 2.54 -2.29
N GLU A 20 -13.43 1.70 -2.44
CA GLU A 20 -13.24 0.86 -3.62
C GLU A 20 -14.32 -0.20 -3.75
N ILE A 21 -14.63 -0.93 -2.67
CA ILE A 21 -15.67 -1.96 -2.64
C ILE A 21 -17.02 -1.34 -2.97
N GLU A 22 -17.38 -0.23 -2.34
CA GLU A 22 -18.64 0.46 -2.61
C GLU A 22 -18.74 0.93 -4.07
N ARG A 23 -17.66 1.48 -4.62
CA ARG A 23 -17.57 1.85 -6.03
C ARG A 23 -17.74 0.64 -6.96
N ARG A 24 -17.18 -0.51 -6.62
CA ARG A 24 -17.31 -1.78 -7.37
C ARG A 24 -18.76 -2.30 -7.35
N ILE A 25 -19.40 -2.25 -6.20
CA ILE A 25 -20.82 -2.64 -6.06
C ILE A 25 -21.73 -1.74 -6.91
N ARG A 26 -21.48 -0.42 -6.91
CA ARG A 26 -22.26 0.55 -7.70
C ARG A 26 -22.03 0.41 -9.22
N PHE A 27 -20.85 -0.04 -9.64
CA PHE A 27 -20.46 -0.12 -11.05
C PHE A 27 -19.79 -1.48 -11.40
N PRO A 28 -20.54 -2.59 -11.31
CA PRO A 28 -19.98 -3.95 -11.44
C PRO A 28 -19.37 -4.25 -12.83
N GLN A 29 -19.70 -3.47 -13.86
CA GLN A 29 -19.14 -3.63 -15.21
C GLN A 29 -17.71 -3.10 -15.38
N LYS A 30 -17.19 -2.34 -14.40
CA LYS A 30 -15.80 -1.91 -14.42
C LYS A 30 -14.96 -2.98 -13.75
N ALA A 31 -14.16 -3.70 -14.55
CA ALA A 31 -13.18 -4.65 -14.04
C ALA A 31 -12.39 -4.05 -12.87
N SER A 32 -12.10 -4.85 -11.86
CA SER A 32 -11.33 -4.43 -10.69
C SER A 32 -9.90 -4.10 -11.11
N LEU A 33 -9.63 -2.82 -11.40
CA LEU A 33 -8.28 -2.32 -11.62
C LEU A 33 -7.40 -2.50 -10.38
N ALA A 34 -8.01 -2.66 -9.20
CA ALA A 34 -7.28 -2.88 -7.96
C ALA A 34 -6.55 -4.23 -7.96
N GLU A 35 -7.20 -5.30 -8.41
CA GLU A 35 -6.55 -6.62 -8.54
C GLU A 35 -5.43 -6.59 -9.56
N GLU A 36 -5.66 -5.96 -10.73
CA GLU A 36 -4.67 -5.83 -11.80
C GLU A 36 -3.45 -5.05 -11.34
N LYS A 37 -3.64 -3.85 -10.77
CA LYS A 37 -2.54 -2.95 -10.35
C LYS A 37 -1.82 -3.42 -9.09
N GLN A 38 -2.29 -4.45 -8.42
CA GLN A 38 -1.64 -5.09 -7.29
C GLN A 38 -1.13 -6.50 -7.61
N SER A 39 -1.19 -6.89 -8.90
CA SER A 39 -0.71 -8.17 -9.41
C SER A 39 0.81 -8.21 -9.56
N MET A 40 1.35 -9.43 -9.74
CA MET A 40 2.78 -9.62 -10.02
C MET A 40 3.18 -9.04 -11.36
N GLU A 41 2.30 -9.12 -12.34
CA GLU A 41 2.51 -8.59 -13.68
C GLU A 41 2.70 -7.08 -13.63
N PHE A 42 1.87 -6.39 -12.85
CA PHE A 42 1.99 -4.93 -12.68
C PHE A 42 3.25 -4.53 -11.89
N ILE A 43 3.63 -5.32 -10.87
CA ILE A 43 4.89 -5.13 -10.16
C ILE A 43 6.07 -5.25 -11.12
N ASN A 44 6.08 -6.27 -11.98
CA ASN A 44 7.14 -6.46 -12.98
C ASN A 44 7.19 -5.32 -14.01
N LEU A 45 6.03 -4.76 -14.38
CA LEU A 45 5.99 -3.56 -15.22
C LEU A 45 6.64 -2.36 -14.52
N MET A 46 6.33 -2.14 -13.25
CA MET A 46 6.96 -1.07 -12.46
C MET A 46 8.48 -1.26 -12.32
N GLU A 47 8.94 -2.48 -12.05
CA GLU A 47 10.39 -2.77 -11.93
C GLU A 47 11.13 -2.51 -13.24
N ARG A 48 10.57 -2.89 -14.39
CA ARG A 48 11.16 -2.55 -15.70
C ARG A 48 11.21 -1.05 -15.94
N TYR A 49 10.12 -0.37 -15.63
CA TYR A 49 10.06 1.08 -15.75
C TYR A 49 11.10 1.78 -14.88
N LEU A 50 11.35 1.29 -13.66
CA LEU A 50 12.34 1.85 -12.75
C LEU A 50 13.77 1.76 -13.32
N VAL A 51 14.10 0.68 -14.01
CA VAL A 51 15.41 0.53 -14.69
C VAL A 51 15.56 1.58 -15.80
N GLU A 52 14.52 1.76 -16.62
CA GLU A 52 14.54 2.75 -17.71
C GLU A 52 14.47 4.20 -17.18
N LEU A 53 13.83 4.41 -16.03
CA LEU A 53 13.71 5.72 -15.41
C LEU A 53 15.06 6.28 -14.98
N GLU A 54 16.00 5.44 -14.55
CA GLU A 54 17.32 5.86 -14.10
C GLU A 54 18.04 6.71 -15.16
N ASP A 55 17.94 6.30 -16.43
CA ASP A 55 18.58 7.04 -17.54
C ASP A 55 17.81 8.31 -17.96
N ARG A 56 16.50 8.36 -17.73
CA ARG A 56 15.62 9.44 -18.21
C ARG A 56 15.31 10.51 -17.19
N LEU A 57 15.60 10.24 -15.91
CA LEU A 57 15.22 11.13 -14.83
C LEU A 57 16.19 12.31 -14.66
N MET A 58 17.38 12.22 -15.25
CA MET A 58 18.45 13.18 -15.01
C MET A 58 18.67 14.13 -16.18
N ASN A 59 18.99 15.37 -15.84
CA ASN A 59 19.49 16.39 -16.76
C ASN A 59 20.78 16.96 -16.19
N PHE A 60 21.87 16.18 -16.36
CA PHE A 60 23.17 16.52 -15.80
C PHE A 60 23.72 17.80 -16.44
N ARG A 61 24.39 18.59 -15.66
CA ARG A 61 25.12 19.81 -16.01
C ARG A 61 26.01 20.23 -14.85
N ASP A 62 26.96 21.11 -15.12
CA ASP A 62 27.78 21.71 -14.09
C ASP A 62 26.97 22.42 -13.00
N VAL A 63 27.37 22.25 -11.74
CA VAL A 63 26.82 22.97 -10.58
C VAL A 63 27.90 23.85 -9.99
N GLU A 64 27.62 25.15 -9.88
CA GLU A 64 28.52 26.14 -9.32
C GLU A 64 27.97 26.73 -8.01
N TYR A 65 28.86 26.91 -7.06
CA TYR A 65 28.60 27.65 -5.81
C TYR A 65 29.80 28.47 -5.41
N ASN A 66 29.69 29.81 -5.46
CA ASN A 66 30.71 30.76 -5.03
C ASN A 66 32.14 30.48 -5.56
N GLY A 67 32.24 30.17 -6.86
CA GLY A 67 33.49 29.87 -7.54
C GLY A 67 33.97 28.42 -7.44
N PHE A 68 33.30 27.58 -6.66
CA PHE A 68 33.50 26.11 -6.65
C PHE A 68 32.58 25.48 -7.70
N VAL A 69 33.15 24.67 -8.56
CA VAL A 69 32.40 24.01 -9.65
C VAL A 69 32.48 22.51 -9.48
N LYS A 70 31.35 21.83 -9.54
CA LYS A 70 31.25 20.39 -9.73
C LYS A 70 30.82 20.16 -11.17
N THR A 71 31.71 19.59 -11.96
CA THR A 71 31.47 19.37 -13.38
C THR A 71 30.42 18.26 -13.62
N GLU A 72 29.75 18.33 -14.76
CA GLU A 72 28.79 17.30 -15.19
C GLU A 72 29.39 15.88 -15.09
N SER A 73 30.62 15.69 -15.57
CA SER A 73 31.29 14.38 -15.54
C SER A 73 31.54 13.87 -14.12
N GLU A 74 31.94 14.74 -13.18
CA GLU A 74 32.12 14.37 -11.78
C GLU A 74 30.78 14.03 -11.11
N ILE A 75 29.71 14.78 -11.43
CA ILE A 75 28.36 14.51 -10.90
C ILE A 75 27.87 13.14 -11.39
N ILE A 76 28.07 12.82 -12.68
CA ILE A 76 27.73 11.52 -13.28
C ILE A 76 28.50 10.39 -12.57
N GLU A 77 29.81 10.57 -12.35
CA GLU A 77 30.63 9.58 -11.66
C GLU A 77 30.15 9.33 -10.22
N LEU A 78 29.88 10.41 -9.46
CA LEU A 78 29.36 10.30 -8.11
C LEU A 78 27.99 9.60 -8.10
N PHE A 79 27.09 9.99 -8.99
CA PHE A 79 25.71 9.52 -9.03
C PHE A 79 25.60 8.03 -9.42
N TYR A 80 26.31 7.58 -10.46
CA TYR A 80 26.19 6.23 -10.98
C TYR A 80 27.19 5.23 -10.38
N PHE A 81 28.30 5.68 -9.81
CA PHE A 81 29.31 4.76 -9.27
C PHE A 81 29.45 4.86 -7.76
N LYS A 82 29.68 6.07 -7.21
CA LYS A 82 29.92 6.22 -5.77
C LYS A 82 28.65 6.02 -4.93
N PHE A 83 27.54 6.57 -5.38
CA PHE A 83 26.26 6.55 -4.65
C PHE A 83 25.20 5.65 -5.28
N GLN A 84 25.61 4.68 -6.12
CA GLN A 84 24.70 3.75 -6.80
C GLN A 84 23.79 2.95 -5.85
N ASP A 85 24.25 2.67 -4.63
CA ASP A 85 23.48 1.91 -3.63
C ASP A 85 22.36 2.73 -2.98
N PHE A 86 22.36 4.05 -3.17
CA PHE A 86 21.26 4.89 -2.70
C PHE A 86 20.05 4.79 -3.64
N PRO A 87 18.81 4.85 -3.11
CA PRO A 87 17.63 4.97 -3.94
C PRO A 87 17.70 6.17 -4.88
N LEU A 88 17.22 6.03 -6.10
CA LEU A 88 17.42 6.94 -7.22
C LEU A 88 17.13 8.43 -6.87
N LEU A 89 16.00 8.73 -6.22
CA LEU A 89 15.63 10.10 -5.83
C LEU A 89 16.38 10.63 -4.59
N SER A 90 17.22 9.81 -3.95
CA SER A 90 18.04 10.21 -2.81
C SER A 90 19.53 10.30 -3.15
N ARG A 91 19.94 9.88 -4.36
CA ARG A 91 21.35 9.91 -4.76
C ARG A 91 21.88 11.33 -4.86
N MET A 92 21.08 12.25 -5.37
CA MET A 92 21.51 13.61 -5.58
C MET A 92 21.71 14.37 -4.27
N ASP A 93 20.97 14.03 -3.20
CA ASP A 93 21.24 14.55 -1.86
C ASP A 93 22.64 14.13 -1.39
N ALA A 94 23.03 12.87 -1.60
CA ALA A 94 24.35 12.36 -1.26
C ALA A 94 25.47 13.03 -2.09
N VAL A 95 25.21 13.32 -3.37
CA VAL A 95 26.14 14.07 -4.24
C VAL A 95 26.28 15.50 -3.75
N ALA A 96 25.18 16.16 -3.37
CA ALA A 96 25.19 17.51 -2.84
C ALA A 96 25.93 17.58 -1.49
N ASP A 97 25.69 16.66 -0.58
CA ASP A 97 26.39 16.58 0.70
C ASP A 97 27.90 16.36 0.50
N TYR A 98 28.29 15.50 -0.45
CA TYR A 98 29.69 15.33 -0.81
C TYR A 98 30.33 16.64 -1.31
N PHE A 99 29.63 17.40 -2.15
CA PHE A 99 30.11 18.70 -2.62
C PHE A 99 30.17 19.74 -1.49
N ILE A 100 29.22 19.73 -0.56
CA ILE A 100 29.23 20.58 0.64
C ILE A 100 30.49 20.31 1.45
N ASP A 101 30.80 19.04 1.74
CA ASP A 101 31.99 18.64 2.49
C ASP A 101 33.31 19.12 1.80
N GLU A 102 33.36 19.03 0.46
CA GLU A 102 34.50 19.55 -0.31
C GLU A 102 34.65 21.07 -0.15
N VAL A 103 33.57 21.83 -0.26
CA VAL A 103 33.57 23.28 -0.14
C VAL A 103 33.94 23.69 1.28
N GLU A 104 33.43 23.04 2.32
CA GLU A 104 33.76 23.28 3.72
C GLU A 104 35.27 23.03 3.98
N THR A 105 35.78 21.91 3.45
CA THR A 105 37.21 21.55 3.55
C THR A 105 38.10 22.59 2.89
N LEU A 106 37.79 23.01 1.66
CA LEU A 106 38.59 23.98 0.92
C LEU A 106 38.54 25.41 1.53
N ARG A 107 37.41 25.75 2.14
CA ARG A 107 37.27 27.05 2.86
C ARG A 107 37.78 27.03 4.30
N ASN A 108 38.04 25.84 4.82
CA ASN A 108 38.39 25.64 6.24
C ASN A 108 37.36 26.24 7.18
N ARG A 109 36.07 26.15 6.81
CA ARG A 109 34.93 26.59 7.63
C ARG A 109 33.67 25.81 7.28
N ASP A 110 32.82 25.59 8.27
CA ASP A 110 31.49 25.05 8.06
C ASP A 110 30.59 26.06 7.34
N LEU A 111 29.75 25.58 6.44
CA LEU A 111 28.70 26.37 5.79
C LEU A 111 27.48 26.48 6.72
N ALA A 112 26.78 27.60 6.67
CA ALA A 112 25.53 27.78 7.36
C ALA A 112 24.42 26.91 6.69
N ASP A 113 23.36 26.61 7.43
CA ASP A 113 22.29 25.73 6.95
C ASP A 113 21.63 26.27 5.67
N ASP A 114 21.42 27.58 5.57
CA ASP A 114 20.88 28.24 4.38
C ASP A 114 21.82 28.14 3.16
N GLU A 115 23.13 28.15 3.37
CA GLU A 115 24.13 27.92 2.32
C GLU A 115 24.07 26.47 1.83
N LYS A 116 23.97 25.50 2.77
CA LYS A 116 23.81 24.05 2.44
C LYS A 116 22.51 23.79 1.67
N ASP A 117 21.42 24.36 2.10
CA ASP A 117 20.12 24.20 1.45
C ASP A 117 20.12 24.79 0.02
N LEU A 118 20.78 25.92 -0.18
CA LEU A 118 20.96 26.49 -1.52
C LEU A 118 21.74 25.57 -2.45
N ILE A 119 22.80 24.93 -1.93
CA ILE A 119 23.58 23.94 -2.71
C ILE A 119 22.69 22.73 -3.05
N ARG A 120 22.01 22.15 -2.05
CA ARG A 120 21.10 21.00 -2.29
C ARG A 120 20.04 21.33 -3.33
N GLU A 121 19.41 22.51 -3.26
CA GLU A 121 18.43 22.94 -4.24
C GLU A 121 19.00 22.99 -5.68
N LYS A 122 20.25 23.41 -5.86
CA LYS A 122 20.91 23.41 -7.17
C LYS A 122 21.09 22.00 -7.71
N PHE A 123 21.51 21.03 -6.88
CA PHE A 123 21.65 19.64 -7.28
C PHE A 123 20.29 18.96 -7.54
N MET A 124 19.27 19.23 -6.74
CA MET A 124 17.92 18.69 -6.93
C MET A 124 17.28 19.15 -8.25
N LYS A 125 17.67 20.32 -8.78
CA LYS A 125 17.25 20.80 -10.11
C LYS A 125 17.85 20.02 -11.29
N LEU A 126 18.73 19.06 -11.03
CA LEU A 126 19.23 18.12 -12.04
C LEU A 126 18.24 16.99 -12.29
N TYR A 127 17.30 16.72 -11.39
CA TYR A 127 16.17 15.85 -11.70
C TYR A 127 15.20 16.53 -12.67
N VAL A 128 14.76 15.82 -13.70
CA VAL A 128 13.65 16.25 -14.56
C VAL A 128 12.37 16.40 -13.73
N THR A 129 12.15 15.47 -12.82
CA THR A 129 11.12 15.54 -11.79
C THR A 129 11.47 14.64 -10.60
N GLY A 130 11.20 15.10 -9.38
CA GLY A 130 11.24 14.27 -8.16
C GLY A 130 9.83 13.93 -7.66
N ASP A 131 8.78 14.37 -8.37
CA ASP A 131 7.39 14.22 -7.96
C ASP A 131 6.88 12.81 -8.29
N LEU A 132 6.69 11.98 -7.28
CA LEU A 132 6.19 10.60 -7.42
C LEU A 132 4.83 10.52 -8.12
N TYR A 133 3.96 11.50 -7.94
CA TYR A 133 2.66 11.58 -8.60
C TYR A 133 2.83 11.72 -10.13
N VAL A 134 3.78 12.54 -10.55
CA VAL A 134 4.11 12.75 -11.97
C VAL A 134 4.78 11.50 -12.54
N ILE A 135 5.77 10.93 -11.83
CA ILE A 135 6.47 9.71 -12.25
C ILE A 135 5.47 8.56 -12.44
N TYR A 136 4.60 8.32 -11.47
CA TYR A 136 3.58 7.28 -11.58
C TYR A 136 2.58 7.55 -12.71
N SER A 137 2.14 8.80 -12.89
CA SER A 137 1.25 9.17 -13.99
C SER A 137 1.88 8.92 -15.37
N GLN A 138 3.20 9.11 -15.48
CA GLN A 138 3.92 8.83 -16.72
C GLN A 138 4.05 7.33 -16.95
N PHE A 139 4.44 6.56 -15.91
CA PHE A 139 4.43 5.10 -15.95
C PHE A 139 3.10 4.53 -16.45
N LEU A 140 1.97 5.00 -15.91
CA LEU A 140 0.65 4.56 -16.32
C LEU A 140 0.43 4.77 -17.82
N LYS A 141 0.75 5.96 -18.34
CA LYS A 141 0.56 6.29 -19.76
C LYS A 141 1.42 5.45 -20.69
N GLU A 142 2.68 5.22 -20.33
CA GLU A 142 3.62 4.43 -21.12
C GLU A 142 3.21 2.95 -21.20
N ASN A 143 2.48 2.47 -20.19
CA ASN A 143 1.97 1.09 -20.16
C ASN A 143 0.49 0.95 -20.56
N GLY A 144 -0.07 1.96 -21.24
CA GLY A 144 -1.43 1.88 -21.81
C GLY A 144 -2.56 2.17 -20.81
N TYR A 145 -2.24 2.62 -19.59
CA TYR A 145 -3.24 3.02 -18.61
C TYR A 145 -3.57 4.51 -18.71
N LYS A 146 -4.72 4.87 -18.17
CA LYS A 146 -5.08 6.27 -18.00
C LYS A 146 -4.18 6.92 -16.95
N GLY A 147 -3.40 7.94 -17.35
CA GLY A 147 -2.59 8.71 -16.42
C GLY A 147 -3.43 9.49 -15.39
N LEU A 148 -2.79 9.86 -14.29
CA LEU A 148 -3.40 10.69 -13.27
C LEU A 148 -3.67 12.11 -13.77
N PRO A 149 -4.69 12.80 -13.25
CA PRO A 149 -5.01 14.17 -13.67
C PRO A 149 -3.90 15.15 -13.28
N ARG A 150 -3.64 16.14 -14.15
CA ARG A 150 -2.69 17.23 -13.84
C ARG A 150 -3.40 18.29 -13.00
N VAL A 151 -3.23 18.22 -11.71
CA VAL A 151 -3.86 19.12 -10.73
C VAL A 151 -2.85 19.57 -9.68
N SER A 152 -3.15 20.67 -8.96
CA SER A 152 -2.35 21.10 -7.80
C SER A 152 -2.43 20.08 -6.67
N TYR A 153 -1.47 20.12 -5.74
CA TYR A 153 -1.34 19.17 -4.64
C TYR A 153 -2.67 19.00 -3.87
N GLU A 154 -3.37 20.08 -3.55
CA GLU A 154 -4.60 20.11 -2.76
C GLU A 154 -5.77 19.34 -3.43
N LYS A 155 -5.66 19.09 -4.73
CA LYS A 155 -6.65 18.34 -5.52
C LYS A 155 -6.17 16.95 -5.91
N ARG A 156 -4.98 16.54 -5.49
CA ARG A 156 -4.45 15.21 -5.76
C ARG A 156 -5.11 14.20 -4.84
N LYS A 157 -5.98 13.39 -5.38
CA LYS A 157 -6.58 12.25 -4.70
C LYS A 157 -6.25 10.98 -5.47
N LEU A 158 -5.69 9.98 -4.78
CA LEU A 158 -5.46 8.67 -5.35
C LEU A 158 -6.68 7.78 -5.12
N LYS A 159 -7.05 7.04 -6.16
CA LYS A 159 -7.97 5.93 -6.01
C LYS A 159 -7.26 4.76 -5.34
N TYR A 160 -8.02 3.89 -4.68
CA TYR A 160 -7.47 2.75 -3.96
C TYR A 160 -6.52 1.90 -4.81
N GLU A 161 -6.86 1.66 -6.09
CA GLU A 161 -6.03 0.91 -7.04
C GLU A 161 -4.65 1.52 -7.30
N ASP A 162 -4.47 2.82 -7.05
CA ASP A 162 -3.22 3.55 -7.28
C ASP A 162 -2.40 3.80 -6.00
N VAL A 163 -3.00 3.64 -4.83
CA VAL A 163 -2.37 3.96 -3.53
C VAL A 163 -1.13 3.11 -3.30
N TYR A 164 -1.26 1.79 -3.43
CA TYR A 164 -0.15 0.88 -3.15
C TYR A 164 0.93 0.87 -4.24
N PRO A 165 0.60 0.98 -5.53
CA PRO A 165 1.60 1.22 -6.58
C PRO A 165 2.45 2.48 -6.34
N VAL A 166 1.83 3.61 -5.99
CA VAL A 166 2.58 4.85 -5.69
C VAL A 166 3.44 4.67 -4.43
N LEU A 167 2.90 4.00 -3.40
CA LEU A 167 3.65 3.70 -2.19
C LEU A 167 4.84 2.78 -2.47
N TYR A 168 4.69 1.78 -3.34
CA TYR A 168 5.78 0.92 -3.79
C TYR A 168 6.88 1.71 -4.49
N LEU A 169 6.53 2.58 -5.45
CA LEU A 169 7.48 3.47 -6.11
C LEU A 169 8.21 4.37 -5.11
N LYS A 170 7.51 4.90 -4.11
CA LYS A 170 8.13 5.70 -3.04
C LYS A 170 9.25 4.93 -2.34
N TYR A 171 8.97 3.68 -1.92
CA TYR A 171 9.97 2.84 -1.24
C TYR A 171 11.10 2.34 -2.15
N ARG A 172 10.89 2.34 -3.48
CA ARG A 172 11.91 2.01 -4.46
C ARG A 172 12.81 3.21 -4.80
N LEU A 173 12.25 4.42 -4.83
CA LEU A 173 12.92 5.62 -5.34
C LEU A 173 13.51 6.51 -4.25
N GLN A 174 13.00 6.44 -3.02
CA GLN A 174 13.42 7.33 -1.92
C GLN A 174 14.00 6.53 -0.76
N SER A 175 15.05 7.08 -0.12
CA SER A 175 15.55 6.56 1.15
C SER A 175 14.47 6.68 2.21
N GLN A 176 14.18 5.57 2.87
CA GLN A 176 13.27 5.55 4.01
C GLN A 176 14.09 5.27 5.26
N GLN A 177 13.81 6.01 6.31
CA GLN A 177 14.33 5.63 7.62
C GLN A 177 13.70 4.28 7.99
N GLY A 178 14.51 3.23 7.93
CA GLY A 178 14.08 1.89 8.32
C GLY A 178 13.52 1.92 9.74
N ARG A 179 12.40 1.22 9.96
CA ARG A 179 11.82 1.07 11.30
C ARG A 179 12.58 0.00 12.09
N SER A 180 13.87 0.20 12.26
CA SER A 180 14.80 -0.71 12.94
C SER A 180 14.46 -0.94 14.44
N ASN A 181 13.66 -0.07 15.02
CA ASN A 181 13.16 -0.21 16.40
C ASN A 181 12.06 -1.27 16.55
N ILE A 182 11.43 -1.69 15.45
CA ILE A 182 10.40 -2.74 15.48
C ILE A 182 11.09 -4.09 15.44
N LYS A 183 10.83 -4.92 16.46
CA LYS A 183 11.46 -6.25 16.62
C LYS A 183 10.60 -7.38 16.08
N HIS A 184 9.30 -7.19 16.03
CA HIS A 184 8.35 -8.15 15.53
C HIS A 184 7.12 -7.43 14.94
N LEU A 185 6.66 -7.85 13.77
CA LEU A 185 5.46 -7.36 13.14
C LEU A 185 4.39 -8.45 13.18
N VAL A 186 3.19 -8.10 13.63
CA VAL A 186 2.01 -8.96 13.52
C VAL A 186 1.10 -8.38 12.45
N VAL A 187 0.75 -9.20 11.47
CA VAL A 187 -0.21 -8.88 10.41
C VAL A 187 -1.44 -9.75 10.64
N ASP A 188 -2.57 -9.12 10.87
CA ASP A 188 -3.85 -9.79 11.02
C ASP A 188 -4.67 -9.66 9.74
N GLU A 189 -5.70 -10.51 9.57
CA GLU A 189 -6.56 -10.55 8.39
C GLU A 189 -5.75 -10.70 7.09
N MET A 190 -4.87 -11.71 7.05
CA MET A 190 -3.94 -11.92 5.93
C MET A 190 -4.60 -11.95 4.56
N GLN A 191 -5.85 -12.40 4.48
CA GLN A 191 -6.62 -12.56 3.25
C GLN A 191 -6.98 -11.22 2.60
N ASP A 192 -6.94 -10.11 3.37
CA ASP A 192 -7.27 -8.77 2.88
C ASP A 192 -6.08 -8.03 2.28
N TYR A 193 -4.88 -8.62 2.38
CA TYR A 193 -3.65 -8.04 1.84
C TYR A 193 -3.32 -8.60 0.47
N SER A 194 -3.09 -7.71 -0.48
CA SER A 194 -2.59 -8.07 -1.80
C SER A 194 -1.10 -8.44 -1.77
N ARG A 195 -0.65 -9.08 -2.84
CA ARG A 195 0.78 -9.38 -3.02
C ARG A 195 1.65 -8.13 -2.94
N LEU A 196 1.25 -7.05 -3.60
CA LEU A 196 1.99 -5.79 -3.57
C LEU A 196 2.13 -5.21 -2.16
N GLN A 197 1.09 -5.36 -1.33
CA GLN A 197 1.15 -4.92 0.06
C GLN A 197 2.17 -5.73 0.88
N TYR A 198 2.27 -7.04 0.67
CA TYR A 198 3.30 -7.87 1.31
C TYR A 198 4.72 -7.53 0.83
N GLU A 199 4.92 -7.25 -0.47
CA GLU A 199 6.21 -6.76 -1.00
C GLU A 199 6.61 -5.44 -0.33
N ILE A 200 5.66 -4.54 -0.09
CA ILE A 200 5.89 -3.29 0.63
C ILE A 200 6.25 -3.56 2.10
N LEU A 201 5.50 -4.43 2.79
CA LEU A 201 5.77 -4.78 4.19
C LEU A 201 7.17 -5.37 4.37
N GLN A 202 7.59 -6.27 3.49
CA GLN A 202 8.93 -6.86 3.52
C GLN A 202 10.04 -5.80 3.38
N ARG A 203 9.81 -4.77 2.55
CA ARG A 203 10.79 -3.69 2.35
C ARG A 203 10.89 -2.74 3.54
N ILE A 204 9.77 -2.51 4.22
CA ILE A 204 9.71 -1.57 5.36
C ILE A 204 10.26 -2.22 6.64
N PHE A 205 9.97 -3.50 6.84
CA PHE A 205 10.23 -4.19 8.10
C PHE A 205 11.21 -5.34 7.88
N SER A 206 12.43 -5.19 8.42
CA SER A 206 13.46 -6.24 8.44
C SER A 206 13.35 -7.19 9.63
N CYS A 207 12.26 -7.10 10.42
CA CYS A 207 12.04 -7.91 11.61
C CYS A 207 11.28 -9.21 11.30
N LYS A 208 11.22 -10.11 12.30
CA LYS A 208 10.37 -11.31 12.24
C LYS A 208 8.90 -10.91 12.13
N MET A 209 8.11 -11.72 11.41
CA MET A 209 6.68 -11.47 11.23
C MET A 209 5.85 -12.68 11.64
N THR A 210 4.68 -12.41 12.21
CA THR A 210 3.59 -13.37 12.39
C THR A 210 2.41 -12.90 11.54
N ILE A 211 1.96 -13.73 10.62
CA ILE A 211 0.87 -13.41 9.71
C ILE A 211 -0.30 -14.32 10.07
N LEU A 212 -1.42 -13.72 10.46
CA LEU A 212 -2.64 -14.37 10.91
C LEU A 212 -3.77 -14.10 9.92
N GLY A 213 -4.70 -15.03 9.79
CA GLY A 213 -5.89 -14.78 9.00
C GLY A 213 -6.68 -16.05 8.70
N ASP A 214 -7.82 -15.85 8.08
CA ASP A 214 -8.76 -16.89 7.69
C ASP A 214 -8.97 -16.87 6.18
N ARG A 215 -8.66 -17.97 5.51
CA ARG A 215 -8.79 -18.08 4.06
C ARG A 215 -10.24 -18.02 3.57
N ALA A 216 -11.20 -18.35 4.42
CA ALA A 216 -12.61 -18.34 4.09
C ALA A 216 -13.25 -16.95 4.21
N GLN A 217 -12.61 -16.01 4.92
CA GLN A 217 -13.13 -14.67 5.20
C GLN A 217 -12.48 -13.63 4.26
N THR A 218 -12.55 -13.84 2.95
CA THR A 218 -12.03 -12.83 2.00
C THR A 218 -13.16 -11.93 1.51
N MET A 219 -12.86 -10.64 1.36
CA MET A 219 -13.78 -9.67 0.73
C MET A 219 -13.66 -9.64 -0.80
N ASP A 220 -12.72 -10.36 -1.38
CA ASP A 220 -12.51 -10.43 -2.82
C ASP A 220 -13.28 -11.61 -3.44
N ASP A 221 -13.92 -11.37 -4.61
CA ASP A 221 -14.65 -12.39 -5.35
C ASP A 221 -13.73 -13.53 -5.85
N LYS A 222 -12.43 -13.24 -6.00
CA LYS A 222 -11.41 -14.22 -6.33
C LYS A 222 -10.48 -14.38 -5.14
N GLN A 223 -10.57 -15.53 -4.47
CA GLN A 223 -9.63 -15.89 -3.41
C GLN A 223 -8.19 -15.88 -3.96
N GLN A 224 -7.43 -14.83 -3.64
CA GLN A 224 -5.99 -14.90 -3.83
C GLN A 224 -5.43 -15.87 -2.78
N ASP A 225 -4.83 -16.96 -3.23
CA ASP A 225 -4.17 -17.90 -2.31
C ASP A 225 -2.88 -17.27 -1.78
N VAL A 226 -3.04 -16.47 -0.72
CA VAL A 226 -1.95 -15.75 -0.04
C VAL A 226 -0.81 -16.72 0.31
N LEU A 227 -1.13 -17.93 0.72
CA LEU A 227 -0.15 -18.95 1.08
C LEU A 227 0.74 -19.40 -0.08
N LYS A 228 0.33 -19.22 -1.33
CA LYS A 228 1.16 -19.55 -2.51
C LYS A 228 2.25 -18.53 -2.80
N PHE A 229 2.03 -17.27 -2.45
CA PHE A 229 3.03 -16.24 -2.75
C PHE A 229 3.86 -15.80 -1.55
N LEU A 230 3.42 -15.99 -0.31
CA LEU A 230 4.21 -15.65 0.89
C LEU A 230 5.62 -16.27 0.87
N PRO A 231 5.84 -17.55 0.52
CA PRO A 231 7.17 -18.12 0.44
C PRO A 231 8.07 -17.49 -0.62
N LYS A 232 7.48 -16.88 -1.64
CA LYS A 232 8.23 -16.18 -2.71
C LYS A 232 8.69 -14.80 -2.25
N ILE A 233 7.98 -14.19 -1.30
CA ILE A 233 8.28 -12.85 -0.75
C ILE A 233 9.24 -12.98 0.43
N PHE A 234 8.90 -13.84 1.41
CA PHE A 234 9.61 -13.93 2.69
C PHE A 234 10.63 -15.07 2.78
N GLY A 235 10.80 -15.86 1.71
CA GLY A 235 11.70 -17.00 1.71
C GLY A 235 11.04 -18.31 2.17
N ARG A 236 11.84 -19.38 2.26
CA ARG A 236 11.32 -20.73 2.52
C ARG A 236 11.17 -21.08 4.00
N ASP A 237 11.74 -20.28 4.90
CA ASP A 237 11.73 -20.53 6.36
C ASP A 237 10.43 -20.05 7.01
N ILE A 238 9.29 -20.45 6.43
CA ILE A 238 7.96 -20.12 6.94
C ILE A 238 7.41 -21.31 7.72
N HIS A 239 7.15 -21.11 9.00
CA HIS A 239 6.39 -22.05 9.81
C HIS A 239 4.90 -21.81 9.64
N LYS A 240 4.19 -22.81 9.09
CA LYS A 240 2.75 -22.75 8.91
C LYS A 240 2.07 -23.53 10.04
N ILE A 241 1.17 -22.87 10.75
CA ILE A 241 0.30 -23.46 11.77
C ILE A 241 -1.13 -23.33 11.26
N ILE A 242 -1.85 -24.45 11.24
CA ILE A 242 -3.26 -24.49 10.88
C ILE A 242 -4.06 -24.68 12.15
N MET A 243 -5.01 -23.79 12.40
CA MET A 243 -5.95 -23.85 13.49
C MET A 243 -7.32 -24.21 12.91
N ASN A 244 -7.78 -25.43 13.19
CA ASN A 244 -9.01 -26.00 12.62
C ASN A 244 -10.16 -26.05 13.62
N LYS A 245 -10.03 -25.41 14.80
CA LYS A 245 -11.07 -25.38 15.81
C LYS A 245 -11.64 -23.98 16.01
N SER A 246 -12.95 -23.84 15.85
CA SER A 246 -13.67 -22.60 16.10
C SER A 246 -14.18 -22.52 17.53
N TYR A 247 -13.79 -21.44 18.24
CA TYR A 247 -14.20 -21.19 19.64
C TYR A 247 -15.14 -19.99 19.78
N ARG A 248 -15.25 -19.14 18.76
CA ARG A 248 -15.96 -17.85 18.85
C ARG A 248 -17.46 -18.01 18.76
N ASN A 249 -17.92 -18.77 17.77
CA ASN A 249 -19.32 -18.88 17.41
C ASN A 249 -19.99 -20.08 18.09
N THR A 250 -21.33 -20.06 18.16
CA THR A 250 -22.13 -21.25 18.48
C THR A 250 -22.06 -22.27 17.32
N ILE A 251 -22.41 -23.52 17.60
CA ILE A 251 -22.44 -24.59 16.56
C ILE A 251 -23.34 -24.19 15.41
N GLU A 252 -24.49 -23.60 15.69
CA GLU A 252 -25.48 -23.20 14.68
C GLU A 252 -24.91 -22.16 13.72
N ILE A 253 -24.28 -21.10 14.26
CA ILE A 253 -23.67 -20.04 13.46
C ILE A 253 -22.46 -20.58 12.68
N ALA A 254 -21.59 -21.36 13.35
CA ALA A 254 -20.39 -21.90 12.73
C ALA A 254 -20.72 -22.92 11.63
N SER A 255 -21.73 -23.78 11.85
CA SER A 255 -22.18 -24.76 10.85
C SER A 255 -22.76 -24.05 9.60
N TYR A 256 -23.58 -23.03 9.81
CA TYR A 256 -24.13 -22.22 8.73
C TYR A 256 -23.02 -21.52 7.92
N ALA A 257 -22.09 -20.86 8.62
CA ALA A 257 -20.94 -20.19 7.97
C ALA A 257 -20.06 -21.15 7.19
N ASN A 258 -19.77 -22.35 7.74
CA ASN A 258 -19.00 -23.39 7.08
C ASN A 258 -19.69 -23.92 5.82
N GLN A 259 -21.01 -24.08 5.86
CA GLN A 259 -21.80 -24.48 4.68
C GLN A 259 -21.71 -23.43 3.57
N LEU A 260 -21.83 -22.15 3.89
CA LEU A 260 -21.69 -21.07 2.92
C LEU A 260 -20.26 -20.98 2.34
N ALA A 261 -19.24 -21.20 3.16
CA ALA A 261 -17.84 -21.14 2.76
C ALA A 261 -17.31 -22.43 2.13
N GLY A 262 -18.10 -23.52 2.12
CA GLY A 262 -17.68 -24.84 1.60
C GLY A 262 -16.55 -25.47 2.46
N ILE A 263 -16.55 -25.26 3.77
CA ILE A 263 -15.55 -25.80 4.71
C ILE A 263 -16.11 -27.06 5.35
N GLU A 264 -15.45 -28.20 5.16
CA GLU A 264 -15.89 -29.50 5.71
C GLU A 264 -15.11 -29.93 6.98
N ASP A 265 -13.85 -29.50 7.14
CA ASP A 265 -12.91 -30.03 8.13
C ASP A 265 -12.73 -29.13 9.37
N MET A 266 -13.72 -28.30 9.76
CA MET A 266 -13.62 -27.46 10.94
C MET A 266 -14.24 -28.14 12.16
N GLU A 267 -13.45 -28.30 13.24
CA GLU A 267 -13.92 -28.76 14.53
C GLU A 267 -14.66 -27.61 15.24
N LEU A 268 -15.90 -27.86 15.62
CA LEU A 268 -16.72 -26.87 16.32
C LEU A 268 -16.65 -27.08 17.85
N PHE A 269 -16.57 -25.98 18.58
CA PHE A 269 -16.66 -26.02 20.04
C PHE A 269 -18.12 -26.22 20.45
N GLU A 270 -18.36 -27.13 21.41
CA GLU A 270 -19.70 -27.44 21.92
C GLU A 270 -20.29 -26.26 22.71
N ARG A 271 -20.78 -25.26 21.98
CA ARG A 271 -21.54 -24.15 22.53
C ARG A 271 -22.77 -23.92 21.64
N HIS A 272 -23.94 -24.11 22.21
CA HIS A 272 -25.21 -23.96 21.50
C HIS A 272 -25.79 -22.55 21.66
N GLY A 273 -26.56 -22.11 20.65
CA GLY A 273 -27.29 -20.86 20.61
C GLY A 273 -28.56 -20.97 19.77
N ALA A 274 -29.14 -19.84 19.43
CA ALA A 274 -30.28 -19.80 18.55
C ALA A 274 -29.89 -20.25 17.12
N PRO A 275 -30.78 -20.92 16.38
CA PRO A 275 -30.55 -21.26 14.98
C PRO A 275 -30.43 -20.00 14.12
N VAL A 276 -29.66 -20.11 13.02
CA VAL A 276 -29.60 -19.04 12.02
C VAL A 276 -30.90 -19.07 11.19
N GLU A 277 -31.55 -17.93 11.09
CA GLU A 277 -32.75 -17.77 10.29
C GLU A 277 -32.46 -17.07 8.97
N GLU A 278 -32.96 -17.60 7.88
CA GLU A 278 -32.94 -16.96 6.57
C GLU A 278 -34.35 -16.47 6.22
N LYS A 279 -34.48 -15.20 5.85
CA LYS A 279 -35.73 -14.60 5.41
C LYS A 279 -35.54 -13.93 4.06
N ILE A 280 -36.45 -14.17 3.11
CA ILE A 280 -36.44 -13.57 1.78
C ILE A 280 -37.58 -12.57 1.68
N PHE A 281 -37.24 -11.34 1.30
CA PHE A 281 -38.22 -10.26 1.17
C PHE A 281 -38.40 -9.82 -0.29
N ALA A 282 -39.55 -9.30 -0.62
CA ALA A 282 -39.86 -8.79 -1.96
C ALA A 282 -39.09 -7.49 -2.28
N ASP A 283 -38.85 -6.67 -1.28
CA ASP A 283 -38.13 -5.40 -1.37
C ASP A 283 -37.49 -5.00 -0.04
N MET A 284 -36.67 -3.93 -0.07
CA MET A 284 -35.95 -3.40 1.10
C MET A 284 -36.84 -2.81 2.18
N SER A 285 -38.04 -2.30 1.82
CA SER A 285 -38.92 -1.72 2.80
C SER A 285 -39.49 -2.77 3.76
N HIS A 286 -39.91 -3.92 3.21
CA HIS A 286 -40.36 -5.05 4.03
C HIS A 286 -39.24 -5.65 4.87
N ALA A 287 -38.01 -5.70 4.31
CA ALA A 287 -36.84 -6.13 5.08
C ALA A 287 -36.54 -5.19 6.25
N ALA A 288 -36.62 -3.88 6.04
CA ALA A 288 -36.37 -2.89 7.07
C ALA A 288 -37.43 -2.94 8.20
N GLU A 289 -38.70 -3.16 7.86
CA GLU A 289 -39.78 -3.33 8.86
C GLU A 289 -39.52 -4.56 9.74
N GLU A 290 -39.20 -5.69 9.14
CA GLU A 290 -38.88 -6.94 9.86
C GLU A 290 -37.64 -6.81 10.75
N ILE A 291 -36.60 -6.14 10.25
CA ILE A 291 -35.38 -5.86 11.05
C ILE A 291 -35.74 -5.00 12.26
N ALA A 292 -36.54 -3.94 12.06
CA ALA A 292 -36.97 -3.06 13.16
C ALA A 292 -37.79 -3.79 14.21
N GLU A 293 -38.65 -4.73 13.79
CA GLU A 293 -39.42 -5.56 14.68
C GLU A 293 -38.57 -6.55 15.45
N THR A 294 -37.65 -7.22 14.75
CA THR A 294 -36.66 -8.16 15.34
C THR A 294 -35.78 -7.46 16.39
N LEU A 295 -35.31 -6.24 16.12
CA LEU A 295 -34.52 -5.46 17.06
C LEU A 295 -35.31 -5.12 18.33
N LYS A 296 -36.58 -4.73 18.19
CA LYS A 296 -37.45 -4.43 19.34
C LYS A 296 -37.70 -5.66 20.20
N LEU A 297 -37.93 -6.81 19.58
CA LEU A 297 -38.14 -8.07 20.32
C LEU A 297 -36.85 -8.53 21.04
N GLY A 298 -35.68 -8.22 20.49
CA GLY A 298 -34.39 -8.59 21.05
C GLY A 298 -33.89 -7.65 22.18
N GLU A 299 -34.49 -6.48 22.41
CA GLU A 299 -34.03 -5.50 23.43
C GLU A 299 -33.93 -6.07 24.84
N GLU A 300 -34.78 -7.01 25.22
CA GLU A 300 -34.74 -7.64 26.53
C GLU A 300 -33.74 -8.82 26.63
N GLU A 301 -33.29 -9.37 25.49
CA GLU A 301 -32.45 -10.56 25.42
C GLU A 301 -30.97 -10.26 25.12
N TYR A 302 -30.71 -9.20 24.37
CA TYR A 302 -29.36 -8.85 23.89
C TYR A 302 -28.96 -7.44 24.31
N GLU A 303 -27.71 -7.28 24.79
CA GLU A 303 -27.15 -5.98 25.13
C GLU A 303 -26.85 -5.12 23.90
N THR A 304 -26.51 -5.76 22.79
CA THR A 304 -26.14 -5.09 21.53
C THR A 304 -26.63 -5.87 20.31
N ALA A 305 -27.05 -5.13 19.28
CA ALA A 305 -27.39 -5.69 17.98
C ALA A 305 -26.70 -4.88 16.87
N ALA A 306 -26.40 -5.52 15.75
CA ALA A 306 -25.82 -4.85 14.59
C ALA A 306 -26.57 -5.27 13.33
N VAL A 307 -26.83 -4.31 12.44
CA VAL A 307 -27.34 -4.53 11.10
C VAL A 307 -26.18 -4.29 10.12
N VAL A 308 -25.84 -5.32 9.34
CA VAL A 308 -24.77 -5.24 8.36
C VAL A 308 -25.38 -5.11 6.96
N LEU A 309 -25.05 -4.03 6.26
CA LEU A 309 -25.55 -3.71 4.92
C LEU A 309 -24.40 -3.68 3.92
N ARG A 310 -24.71 -3.79 2.62
CA ARG A 310 -23.68 -3.86 1.57
C ARG A 310 -23.11 -2.49 1.22
N THR A 311 -23.90 -1.43 1.38
CA THR A 311 -23.50 -0.06 1.03
C THR A 311 -24.03 0.95 2.04
N GLU A 312 -23.34 2.08 2.18
CA GLU A 312 -23.78 3.21 3.00
C GLU A 312 -25.17 3.76 2.58
N LYS A 313 -25.50 3.60 1.28
CA LYS A 313 -26.80 4.07 0.76
C LYS A 313 -27.98 3.21 1.23
N GLU A 314 -27.72 1.95 1.61
CA GLU A 314 -28.72 1.03 2.14
C GLU A 314 -28.91 1.21 3.66
N ALA A 315 -27.94 1.85 4.31
CA ALA A 315 -27.99 2.21 5.73
C ALA A 315 -28.85 3.46 5.97
#